data_3e3990df9bf02c8ebd2fb71f2c6086b7
#
_entry.id   3e3990df9bf02c8ebd2fb71f2c6086b7
#
_cell.length_a   1.000
_cell.length_b   1.000
_cell.length_c   1.000
_cell.angle_alpha   90.00
_cell.angle_beta   90.00
_cell.angle_gamma   90.00
#
_symmetry.space_group_name_H-M   'P 1'
#
loop_
_entity.id
_entity.type
_entity.pdbx_description
1 polymer ?
#
loop_
_entity_poly.entity_id
_entity_poly.type
_entity_poly.pdbx_seq_one_letter_code
_entity_poly.pdbx_strand_id
1 'polypeptide(L)'
;MLLVLCVLVGLSTHMVVNCGDEDDPDICSAVIGFSPLRGSLIAFAYEGRGRIALRHGDFRRAIADFDEAIHLNPNRAALYRDRALARRQNGDLELAIADYDEAIAQDPKLAAPYHERGLALAATGDLDRAILSYNTAIRLDPRDAEARLDRGLAFLARGQTDDARADFEAALALPAGKDGRAREAARAKLAELASAEPTPIAASRR
;
A
#
# COMPACT_ATOMS: atom_id res chain seq x y z
N MET A 1 2.00 13.93 42.59
CA MET A 1 1.70 12.49 42.51
C MET A 1 0.21 12.16 42.31
N LEU A 2 -0.74 12.97 42.79
CA LEU A 2 -2.19 12.71 42.59
C LEU A 2 -2.70 13.15 41.19
N LEU A 3 -2.11 14.12 40.55
CA LEU A 3 -2.48 14.58 39.20
C LEU A 3 -2.13 13.55 38.10
N VAL A 4 -1.12 12.73 38.33
CA VAL A 4 -0.72 11.63 37.42
C VAL A 4 -1.73 10.47 37.48
N LEU A 5 -2.41 10.25 38.60
CA LEU A 5 -3.32 9.12 38.80
C LEU A 5 -4.71 9.34 38.21
N CYS A 6 -5.24 10.57 38.21
CA CYS A 6 -6.54 10.88 37.59
C CYS A 6 -6.48 10.94 36.07
N VAL A 7 -5.28 11.21 35.53
CA VAL A 7 -4.93 11.10 34.15
C VAL A 7 -4.94 9.61 33.66
N LEU A 8 -4.76 8.66 34.58
CA LEU A 8 -4.47 7.25 34.26
C LEU A 8 -5.68 6.40 33.83
N VAL A 9 -6.90 6.80 34.06
CA VAL A 9 -8.07 5.99 33.65
C VAL A 9 -8.88 6.67 32.52
N GLY A 10 -8.84 7.99 32.43
CA GLY A 10 -9.55 8.73 31.39
C GLY A 10 -8.67 9.17 30.22
N LEU A 11 -7.37 9.41 30.46
CA LEU A 11 -6.42 9.85 29.43
C LEU A 11 -5.74 8.68 28.67
N SER A 12 -5.70 7.47 29.24
CA SER A 12 -5.01 6.35 28.58
C SER A 12 -5.70 5.95 27.27
N THR A 13 -7.02 5.96 27.21
CA THR A 13 -7.77 5.66 25.98
C THR A 13 -7.69 6.84 24.99
N HIS A 14 -7.68 8.09 25.48
CA HIS A 14 -7.60 9.27 24.62
C HIS A 14 -6.18 9.44 24.04
N MET A 15 -5.13 9.23 24.85
CA MET A 15 -3.74 9.20 24.35
C MET A 15 -3.49 8.09 23.34
N VAL A 16 -4.09 6.91 23.54
CA VAL A 16 -3.93 5.79 22.58
C VAL A 16 -4.70 6.06 21.29
N VAL A 17 -5.88 6.68 21.36
CA VAL A 17 -6.68 7.05 20.17
C VAL A 17 -5.95 8.12 19.36
N ASN A 18 -5.27 9.08 19.98
CA ASN A 18 -4.51 10.12 19.28
C ASN A 18 -3.14 9.66 18.81
N CYS A 19 -2.60 8.54 19.35
CA CYS A 19 -1.36 7.97 18.88
C CYS A 19 -1.55 7.41 17.47
N GLY A 20 -1.06 8.11 16.47
CA GLY A 20 -1.14 7.75 15.06
C GLY A 20 -2.03 8.66 14.21
N ASP A 21 -2.95 9.44 14.83
CA ASP A 21 -3.73 10.46 14.14
C ASP A 21 -3.04 11.83 14.16
N GLU A 22 -2.27 12.12 15.22
CA GLU A 22 -1.39 13.28 15.32
C GLU A 22 0.04 12.86 14.92
N ASP A 23 0.76 13.70 14.17
CA ASP A 23 2.16 13.46 13.77
C ASP A 23 3.14 13.65 14.95
N ASP A 24 2.76 13.16 16.14
CA ASP A 24 3.54 13.26 17.37
C ASP A 24 3.97 11.85 17.87
N PRO A 25 5.21 11.42 17.57
CA PRO A 25 5.71 10.13 18.02
C PRO A 25 5.93 10.07 19.54
N ASP A 26 5.99 11.21 20.22
CA ASP A 26 6.26 11.27 21.66
C ASP A 26 5.04 10.81 22.47
N ILE A 27 3.84 11.07 21.99
CA ILE A 27 2.61 10.54 22.59
C ILE A 27 2.62 9.00 22.55
N CYS A 28 2.94 8.41 21.40
CA CYS A 28 3.05 6.96 21.26
C CYS A 28 4.17 6.39 22.14
N SER A 29 5.31 7.07 22.21
CA SER A 29 6.45 6.66 23.04
C SER A 29 6.13 6.70 24.54
N ALA A 30 5.34 7.69 24.98
CA ALA A 30 4.88 7.77 26.37
C ALA A 30 3.93 6.61 26.73
N VAL A 31 3.02 6.22 25.79
CA VAL A 31 2.14 5.05 25.98
C VAL A 31 2.95 3.76 26.06
N ILE A 32 3.93 3.57 25.18
CA ILE A 32 4.81 2.39 25.16
C ILE A 32 5.61 2.28 26.47
N GLY A 33 6.14 3.41 26.97
CA GLY A 33 6.91 3.47 28.22
C GLY A 33 6.09 3.23 29.50
N PHE A 34 4.74 3.21 29.40
CA PHE A 34 3.88 3.07 30.55
C PHE A 34 3.61 1.59 30.87
N SER A 35 4.38 1.04 31.81
CA SER A 35 4.40 -0.37 32.20
C SER A 35 3.05 -1.04 32.59
N PRO A 36 2.02 -0.33 33.13
CA PRO A 36 0.73 -0.95 33.45
C PRO A 36 -0.15 -1.28 32.25
N LEU A 37 0.12 -0.67 31.07
CA LEU A 37 -0.63 -0.98 29.87
C LEU A 37 -0.16 -2.30 29.27
N ARG A 38 -1.08 -3.22 29.05
CA ARG A 38 -0.76 -4.55 28.54
C ARG A 38 -1.41 -4.81 27.19
N GLY A 39 -0.72 -5.59 26.37
CA GLY A 39 -1.28 -6.26 25.20
C GLY A 39 -1.71 -5.32 24.10
N SER A 40 -3.00 -5.28 23.81
CA SER A 40 -3.55 -4.59 22.62
C SER A 40 -3.34 -3.08 22.59
N LEU A 41 -3.29 -2.39 23.75
CA LEU A 41 -3.04 -0.94 23.80
C LEU A 41 -1.60 -0.59 23.42
N ILE A 42 -0.64 -1.38 23.90
CA ILE A 42 0.77 -1.19 23.54
C ILE A 42 0.97 -1.53 22.04
N ALA A 43 0.33 -2.59 21.54
CA ALA A 43 0.36 -2.90 20.11
C ALA A 43 -0.17 -1.75 19.25
N PHE A 44 -1.24 -1.09 19.71
CA PHE A 44 -1.80 0.07 19.03
C PHE A 44 -0.87 1.28 19.04
N ALA A 45 -0.15 1.49 20.14
CA ALA A 45 0.84 2.57 20.25
C ALA A 45 2.05 2.33 19.33
N TYR A 46 2.55 1.08 19.25
CA TYR A 46 3.59 0.71 18.27
C TYR A 46 3.09 0.90 16.83
N GLU A 47 1.89 0.44 16.50
CA GLU A 47 1.31 0.65 15.17
C GLU A 47 1.21 2.14 14.83
N GLY A 48 0.70 2.98 15.74
CA GLY A 48 0.59 4.42 15.54
C GLY A 48 1.97 5.06 15.29
N ARG A 49 2.97 4.75 16.15
CA ARG A 49 4.33 5.28 15.99
C ARG A 49 4.99 4.78 14.71
N GLY A 50 4.78 3.51 14.35
CA GLY A 50 5.26 2.94 13.10
C GLY A 50 4.70 3.66 11.88
N ARG A 51 3.39 3.99 11.88
CA ARG A 51 2.76 4.77 10.81
C ARG A 51 3.29 6.20 10.70
N ILE A 52 3.55 6.85 11.83
CA ILE A 52 4.20 8.17 11.86
C ILE A 52 5.59 8.07 11.24
N ALA A 53 6.41 7.12 11.67
CA ALA A 53 7.74 6.88 11.12
C ALA A 53 7.70 6.60 9.61
N LEU A 54 6.72 5.81 9.14
CA LEU A 54 6.52 5.52 7.73
C LEU A 54 6.22 6.80 6.92
N ARG A 55 5.33 7.68 7.41
CA ARG A 55 5.03 8.97 6.76
C ARG A 55 6.26 9.89 6.67
N HIS A 56 7.12 9.86 7.68
CA HIS A 56 8.35 10.65 7.72
C HIS A 56 9.53 10.00 6.96
N GLY A 57 9.34 8.81 6.36
CA GLY A 57 10.38 8.11 5.63
C GLY A 57 11.41 7.38 6.50
N ASP A 58 11.17 7.27 7.81
CA ASP A 58 12.01 6.46 8.71
C ASP A 58 11.54 5.00 8.66
N PHE A 59 11.83 4.35 7.53
CA PHE A 59 11.35 3.00 7.26
C PHE A 59 11.91 1.98 8.24
N ARG A 60 13.14 2.14 8.72
CA ARG A 60 13.74 1.22 9.69
C ARG A 60 13.03 1.26 11.03
N ARG A 61 12.70 2.45 11.51
CA ARG A 61 11.93 2.62 12.74
C ARG A 61 10.50 2.10 12.57
N ALA A 62 9.87 2.38 11.43
CA ALA A 62 8.55 1.86 11.11
C ALA A 62 8.50 0.33 11.15
N ILE A 63 9.48 -0.34 10.53
CA ILE A 63 9.59 -1.81 10.53
C ILE A 63 9.72 -2.34 11.96
N ALA A 64 10.63 -1.76 12.77
CA ALA A 64 10.82 -2.20 14.15
C ALA A 64 9.55 -2.04 15.00
N ASP A 65 8.83 -0.92 14.85
CA ASP A 65 7.57 -0.69 15.56
C ASP A 65 6.46 -1.65 15.11
N PHE A 66 6.36 -1.96 13.82
CA PHE A 66 5.41 -2.97 13.34
C PHE A 66 5.80 -4.38 13.77
N ASP A 67 7.08 -4.72 13.90
CA ASP A 67 7.55 -5.99 14.45
C ASP A 67 7.03 -6.19 15.89
N GLU A 68 7.14 -5.17 16.73
CA GLU A 68 6.61 -5.21 18.10
C GLU A 68 5.08 -5.27 18.12
N ALA A 69 4.41 -4.51 17.26
CA ALA A 69 2.95 -4.55 17.15
C ALA A 69 2.44 -5.94 16.73
N ILE A 70 3.12 -6.59 15.78
CA ILE A 70 2.81 -7.96 15.32
C ILE A 70 3.09 -8.98 16.42
N HIS A 71 4.21 -8.85 17.14
CA HIS A 71 4.52 -9.73 18.27
C HIS A 71 3.39 -9.71 19.32
N LEU A 72 2.83 -8.53 19.59
CA LEU A 72 1.74 -8.36 20.55
C LEU A 72 0.35 -8.74 20.00
N ASN A 73 0.14 -8.61 18.69
CA ASN A 73 -1.13 -8.91 18.01
C ASN A 73 -0.89 -9.55 16.62
N PRO A 74 -0.55 -10.83 16.55
CA PRO A 74 -0.14 -11.50 15.31
C PRO A 74 -1.28 -11.74 14.31
N ASN A 75 -2.54 -11.63 14.72
CA ASN A 75 -3.70 -11.95 13.87
C ASN A 75 -4.35 -10.69 13.29
N ARG A 76 -3.56 -9.70 12.88
CA ARG A 76 -4.06 -8.44 12.35
C ARG A 76 -3.42 -8.12 10.99
N ALA A 77 -4.15 -8.43 9.92
CA ALA A 77 -3.71 -8.25 8.52
C ALA A 77 -3.12 -6.85 8.24
N ALA A 78 -3.70 -5.81 8.85
CA ALA A 78 -3.25 -4.43 8.66
C ALA A 78 -1.79 -4.20 9.09
N LEU A 79 -1.32 -4.88 10.16
CA LEU A 79 0.05 -4.71 10.63
C LEU A 79 1.07 -5.28 9.65
N TYR A 80 0.78 -6.45 9.09
CA TYR A 80 1.63 -7.07 8.06
C TYR A 80 1.66 -6.22 6.80
N ARG A 81 0.49 -5.69 6.35
CA ARG A 81 0.44 -4.77 5.22
C ARG A 81 1.26 -3.51 5.46
N ASP A 82 1.13 -2.88 6.61
CA ASP A 82 1.84 -1.64 6.93
C ASP A 82 3.35 -1.89 7.06
N ARG A 83 3.78 -3.04 7.62
CA ARG A 83 5.19 -3.45 7.62
C ARG A 83 5.71 -3.75 6.23
N ALA A 84 4.92 -4.44 5.40
CA ALA A 84 5.24 -4.70 4.00
C ALA A 84 5.47 -3.39 3.23
N LEU A 85 4.60 -2.39 3.44
CA LEU A 85 4.77 -1.07 2.83
C LEU A 85 6.08 -0.41 3.27
N ALA A 86 6.42 -0.46 4.55
CA ALA A 86 7.69 0.06 5.08
C ALA A 86 8.89 -0.68 4.47
N ARG A 87 8.84 -2.03 4.39
CA ARG A 87 9.88 -2.86 3.77
C ARG A 87 10.05 -2.55 2.30
N ARG A 88 8.95 -2.41 1.54
CA ARG A 88 9.01 -2.05 0.13
C ARG A 88 9.67 -0.68 -0.08
N GLN A 89 9.35 0.31 0.76
CA GLN A 89 9.97 1.64 0.69
C GLN A 89 11.44 1.62 1.14
N ASN A 90 11.82 0.69 2.00
CA ASN A 90 13.21 0.46 2.40
C ASN A 90 14.03 -0.30 1.34
N GLY A 91 13.38 -0.90 0.33
CA GLY A 91 14.00 -1.72 -0.71
C GLY A 91 14.03 -3.21 -0.41
N ASP A 92 13.48 -3.66 0.72
CA ASP A 92 13.44 -5.06 1.15
C ASP A 92 12.25 -5.79 0.48
N LEU A 93 12.30 -5.91 -0.86
CA LEU A 93 11.16 -6.30 -1.68
C LEU A 93 10.66 -7.72 -1.38
N GLU A 94 11.55 -8.70 -1.21
CA GLU A 94 11.20 -10.09 -0.91
C GLU A 94 10.49 -10.22 0.44
N LEU A 95 10.98 -9.48 1.44
CA LEU A 95 10.35 -9.46 2.77
C LEU A 95 9.00 -8.74 2.72
N ALA A 96 8.86 -7.71 1.89
CA ALA A 96 7.58 -7.05 1.68
C ALA A 96 6.55 -7.99 1.03
N ILE A 97 6.96 -8.75 0.02
CA ILE A 97 6.10 -9.74 -0.64
C ILE A 97 5.60 -10.79 0.37
N ALA A 98 6.50 -11.31 1.23
CA ALA A 98 6.12 -12.28 2.26
C ALA A 98 5.10 -11.70 3.27
N ASP A 99 5.26 -10.44 3.68
CA ASP A 99 4.30 -9.78 4.56
C ASP A 99 2.96 -9.52 3.87
N TYR A 100 2.94 -9.16 2.59
CA TYR A 100 1.68 -9.05 1.84
C TYR A 100 0.99 -10.40 1.71
N ASP A 101 1.74 -11.49 1.52
CA ASP A 101 1.19 -12.85 1.50
C ASP A 101 0.51 -13.19 2.85
N GLU A 102 1.14 -12.82 3.97
CA GLU A 102 0.55 -13.01 5.30
C GLU A 102 -0.70 -12.14 5.51
N ALA A 103 -0.67 -10.87 5.10
CA ALA A 103 -1.84 -10.00 5.17
C ALA A 103 -3.03 -10.55 4.36
N ILE A 104 -2.75 -11.11 3.17
CA ILE A 104 -3.74 -11.77 2.30
C ILE A 104 -4.27 -13.05 2.93
N ALA A 105 -3.41 -13.85 3.58
CA ALA A 105 -3.83 -15.08 4.24
C ALA A 105 -4.81 -14.80 5.39
N GLN A 106 -4.60 -13.71 6.13
CA GLN A 106 -5.47 -13.30 7.23
C GLN A 106 -6.78 -12.67 6.75
N ASP A 107 -6.76 -11.86 5.71
CA ASP A 107 -7.97 -11.29 5.10
C ASP A 107 -7.89 -11.27 3.56
N PRO A 108 -8.33 -12.35 2.90
CA PRO A 108 -8.26 -12.48 1.45
C PRO A 108 -9.25 -11.58 0.68
N LYS A 109 -10.08 -10.79 1.37
CA LYS A 109 -11.06 -9.90 0.73
C LYS A 109 -10.56 -8.47 0.60
N LEU A 110 -9.42 -8.14 1.16
CA LEU A 110 -8.83 -6.81 1.04
C LEU A 110 -8.13 -6.67 -0.31
N ALA A 111 -8.56 -5.73 -1.15
CA ALA A 111 -7.96 -5.47 -2.46
C ALA A 111 -6.53 -4.88 -2.33
N ALA A 112 -6.31 -3.98 -1.39
CA ALA A 112 -5.06 -3.23 -1.25
C ALA A 112 -3.81 -4.12 -1.11
N PRO A 113 -3.74 -5.16 -0.26
CA PRO A 113 -2.56 -6.02 -0.18
C PRO A 113 -2.20 -6.71 -1.49
N TYR A 114 -3.19 -7.07 -2.32
CA TYR A 114 -2.93 -7.65 -3.64
C TYR A 114 -2.31 -6.62 -4.60
N HIS A 115 -2.84 -5.39 -4.65
CA HIS A 115 -2.28 -4.33 -5.46
C HIS A 115 -0.85 -4.01 -5.03
N GLU A 116 -0.62 -3.79 -3.74
CA GLU A 116 0.69 -3.46 -3.19
C GLU A 116 1.72 -4.60 -3.37
N ARG A 117 1.28 -5.88 -3.27
CA ARG A 117 2.12 -7.03 -3.62
C ARG A 117 2.48 -7.03 -5.10
N GLY A 118 1.53 -6.69 -5.97
CA GLY A 118 1.77 -6.53 -7.40
C GLY A 118 2.86 -5.51 -7.69
N LEU A 119 2.84 -4.36 -7.01
CA LEU A 119 3.90 -3.34 -7.11
C LEU A 119 5.28 -3.87 -6.67
N ALA A 120 5.34 -4.62 -5.56
CA ALA A 120 6.59 -5.21 -5.09
C ALA A 120 7.13 -6.26 -6.07
N LEU A 121 6.25 -7.13 -6.60
CA LEU A 121 6.60 -8.13 -7.60
C LEU A 121 7.06 -7.50 -8.92
N ALA A 122 6.40 -6.44 -9.38
CA ALA A 122 6.84 -5.72 -10.58
C ALA A 122 8.22 -5.08 -10.38
N ALA A 123 8.50 -4.58 -9.19
CA ALA A 123 9.81 -4.01 -8.85
C ALA A 123 10.93 -5.07 -8.80
N THR A 124 10.63 -6.33 -8.48
CA THR A 124 11.60 -7.45 -8.61
C THR A 124 11.72 -7.98 -10.04
N GLY A 125 10.87 -7.52 -10.96
CA GLY A 125 10.82 -8.02 -12.35
C GLY A 125 9.93 -9.25 -12.54
N ASP A 126 9.27 -9.75 -11.50
CA ASP A 126 8.33 -10.88 -11.59
C ASP A 126 6.96 -10.39 -12.10
N LEU A 127 6.93 -10.01 -13.37
CA LEU A 127 5.76 -9.41 -14.00
C LEU A 127 4.58 -10.38 -14.08
N ASP A 128 4.82 -11.68 -14.18
CA ASP A 128 3.75 -12.68 -14.23
C ASP A 128 2.96 -12.71 -12.93
N ARG A 129 3.67 -12.82 -11.80
CA ARG A 129 3.02 -12.80 -10.49
C ARG A 129 2.44 -11.43 -10.14
N ALA A 130 3.05 -10.34 -10.62
CA ALA A 130 2.52 -8.99 -10.48
C ALA A 130 1.14 -8.86 -11.16
N ILE A 131 1.02 -9.29 -12.41
CA ILE A 131 -0.24 -9.28 -13.18
C ILE A 131 -1.33 -10.12 -12.48
N LEU A 132 -1.00 -11.30 -11.95
CA LEU A 132 -1.94 -12.12 -11.19
C LEU A 132 -2.42 -11.41 -9.91
N SER A 133 -1.55 -10.69 -9.24
CA SER A 133 -1.88 -9.90 -8.05
C SER A 133 -2.81 -8.74 -8.41
N TYR A 134 -2.49 -7.97 -9.46
CA TYR A 134 -3.35 -6.90 -9.95
C TYR A 134 -4.73 -7.41 -10.43
N ASN A 135 -4.78 -8.58 -11.10
CA ASN A 135 -6.04 -9.21 -11.48
C ASN A 135 -6.95 -9.43 -10.27
N THR A 136 -6.37 -9.90 -9.17
CA THR A 136 -7.14 -10.14 -7.94
C THR A 136 -7.57 -8.82 -7.28
N ALA A 137 -6.69 -7.82 -7.22
CA ALA A 137 -7.02 -6.49 -6.71
C ALA A 137 -8.20 -5.87 -7.50
N ILE A 138 -8.14 -5.88 -8.83
CA ILE A 138 -9.20 -5.35 -9.72
C ILE A 138 -10.51 -6.13 -9.57
N ARG A 139 -10.45 -7.45 -9.36
CA ARG A 139 -11.65 -8.26 -9.11
C ARG A 139 -12.31 -7.91 -7.78
N LEU A 140 -11.53 -7.60 -6.75
CA LEU A 140 -12.00 -7.21 -5.41
C LEU A 140 -12.48 -5.75 -5.39
N ASP A 141 -11.77 -4.85 -6.07
CA ASP A 141 -12.19 -3.46 -6.29
C ASP A 141 -12.15 -3.10 -7.79
N PRO A 142 -13.27 -3.26 -8.50
CA PRO A 142 -13.35 -2.91 -9.92
C PRO A 142 -13.22 -1.40 -10.22
N ARG A 143 -13.22 -0.54 -9.20
CA ARG A 143 -13.08 0.91 -9.37
C ARG A 143 -11.66 1.41 -9.14
N ASP A 144 -10.72 0.54 -8.81
CA ASP A 144 -9.32 0.88 -8.65
C ASP A 144 -8.68 1.17 -10.02
N ALA A 145 -8.53 2.46 -10.34
CA ALA A 145 -7.88 2.92 -11.55
C ALA A 145 -6.34 2.76 -11.46
N GLU A 146 -5.76 2.81 -10.26
CA GLU A 146 -4.32 2.63 -10.05
C GLU A 146 -3.92 1.19 -10.34
N ALA A 147 -4.67 0.21 -9.82
CA ALA A 147 -4.40 -1.20 -10.10
C ALA A 147 -4.49 -1.53 -11.60
N ARG A 148 -5.42 -0.89 -12.35
CA ARG A 148 -5.48 -1.06 -13.81
C ARG A 148 -4.29 -0.41 -14.51
N LEU A 149 -3.93 0.81 -14.12
CA LEU A 149 -2.74 1.49 -14.65
C LEU A 149 -1.50 0.62 -14.45
N ASP A 150 -1.28 0.12 -13.24
CA ASP A 150 -0.09 -0.65 -12.89
C ASP A 150 -0.07 -2.00 -13.61
N ARG A 151 -1.23 -2.67 -13.80
CA ARG A 151 -1.32 -3.88 -14.63
C ARG A 151 -1.01 -3.57 -16.09
N GLY A 152 -1.53 -2.48 -16.63
CA GLY A 152 -1.21 -2.01 -17.98
C GLY A 152 0.28 -1.74 -18.17
N LEU A 153 0.94 -1.14 -17.19
CA LEU A 153 2.39 -0.95 -17.21
C LEU A 153 3.14 -2.28 -17.17
N ALA A 154 2.68 -3.25 -16.38
CA ALA A 154 3.26 -4.60 -16.35
C ALA A 154 3.08 -5.34 -17.69
N PHE A 155 1.92 -5.19 -18.36
CA PHE A 155 1.70 -5.71 -19.72
C PHE A 155 2.63 -5.07 -20.73
N LEU A 156 2.85 -3.74 -20.68
CA LEU A 156 3.83 -3.07 -21.55
C LEU A 156 5.24 -3.61 -21.34
N ALA A 157 5.66 -3.79 -20.10
CA ALA A 157 6.98 -4.33 -19.80
C ALA A 157 7.17 -5.76 -20.31
N ARG A 158 6.08 -6.51 -20.52
CA ARG A 158 6.07 -7.82 -21.18
C ARG A 158 5.92 -7.77 -22.71
N GLY A 159 5.78 -6.60 -23.29
CA GLY A 159 5.52 -6.43 -24.72
C GLY A 159 4.07 -6.72 -25.16
N GLN A 160 3.14 -6.82 -24.22
CA GLN A 160 1.70 -7.06 -24.46
C GLN A 160 0.96 -5.73 -24.63
N THR A 161 1.19 -5.06 -25.75
CA THR A 161 0.73 -3.69 -25.98
C THR A 161 -0.80 -3.57 -26.02
N ASP A 162 -1.50 -4.56 -26.59
CA ASP A 162 -2.95 -4.52 -26.72
C ASP A 162 -3.65 -4.68 -25.36
N ASP A 163 -3.14 -5.58 -24.49
CA ASP A 163 -3.63 -5.74 -23.12
C ASP A 163 -3.39 -4.47 -22.29
N ALA A 164 -2.22 -3.87 -22.45
CA ALA A 164 -1.89 -2.60 -21.79
C ALA A 164 -2.83 -1.47 -22.22
N ARG A 165 -3.09 -1.34 -23.52
CA ARG A 165 -4.01 -0.35 -24.07
C ARG A 165 -5.41 -0.51 -23.46
N ALA A 166 -5.94 -1.74 -23.43
CA ALA A 166 -7.24 -2.03 -22.86
C ALA A 166 -7.33 -1.62 -21.38
N ASP A 167 -6.28 -1.85 -20.60
CA ASP A 167 -6.23 -1.46 -19.20
C ASP A 167 -6.18 0.08 -19.01
N PHE A 168 -5.41 0.79 -19.81
CA PHE A 168 -5.36 2.27 -19.75
C PHE A 168 -6.70 2.89 -20.17
N GLU A 169 -7.37 2.37 -21.19
CA GLU A 169 -8.71 2.79 -21.59
C GLU A 169 -9.74 2.52 -20.48
N ALA A 170 -9.67 1.35 -19.85
CA ALA A 170 -10.52 0.99 -18.73
C ALA A 170 -10.27 1.90 -17.50
N ALA A 171 -9.02 2.26 -17.21
CA ALA A 171 -8.69 3.21 -16.14
C ALA A 171 -9.26 4.62 -16.43
N LEU A 172 -9.24 5.06 -17.69
CA LEU A 172 -9.83 6.35 -18.10
C LEU A 172 -11.36 6.36 -18.01
N ALA A 173 -12.01 5.22 -18.25
CA ALA A 173 -13.47 5.10 -18.19
C ALA A 173 -14.02 5.18 -16.74
N LEU A 174 -13.17 4.93 -15.74
CA LEU A 174 -13.56 5.05 -14.33
C LEU A 174 -13.71 6.53 -13.92
N PRO A 175 -14.55 6.81 -12.91
CA PRO A 175 -14.59 8.15 -12.30
C PRO A 175 -13.19 8.57 -11.83
N ALA A 176 -12.90 9.86 -11.92
CA ALA A 176 -11.64 10.37 -11.37
C ALA A 176 -11.57 10.05 -9.88
N GLY A 177 -10.51 9.37 -9.46
CA GLY A 177 -10.17 9.22 -8.06
C GLY A 177 -9.85 10.59 -7.42
N LYS A 178 -9.56 10.61 -6.11
CA LYS A 178 -9.39 11.86 -5.35
C LYS A 178 -8.37 12.83 -5.97
N ASP A 179 -7.34 12.31 -6.63
CA ASP A 179 -6.27 13.12 -7.25
C ASP A 179 -6.16 12.98 -8.77
N GLY A 180 -6.92 12.09 -9.40
CA GLY A 180 -6.95 11.89 -10.85
C GLY A 180 -5.63 11.38 -11.50
N ARG A 181 -4.56 11.19 -10.73
CA ARG A 181 -3.22 10.86 -11.23
C ARG A 181 -3.16 9.62 -12.12
N ALA A 182 -3.83 8.53 -11.70
CA ALA A 182 -3.84 7.30 -12.49
C ALA A 182 -4.45 7.51 -13.88
N ARG A 183 -5.50 8.32 -13.99
CA ARG A 183 -6.13 8.64 -15.28
C ARG A 183 -5.26 9.51 -16.17
N GLU A 184 -4.56 10.48 -15.59
CA GLU A 184 -3.61 11.32 -16.34
C GLU A 184 -2.44 10.47 -16.86
N ALA A 185 -1.89 9.59 -16.03
CA ALA A 185 -0.84 8.67 -16.43
C ALA A 185 -1.32 7.69 -17.52
N ALA A 186 -2.52 7.13 -17.40
CA ALA A 186 -3.10 6.25 -18.41
C ALA A 186 -3.30 6.99 -19.75
N ARG A 187 -3.78 8.24 -19.70
CA ARG A 187 -3.91 9.09 -20.92
C ARG A 187 -2.56 9.33 -21.59
N ALA A 188 -1.53 9.66 -20.80
CA ALA A 188 -0.19 9.86 -21.31
C ALA A 188 0.36 8.59 -21.98
N LYS A 189 0.17 7.43 -21.37
CA LYS A 189 0.60 6.15 -21.93
C LYS A 189 -0.14 5.78 -23.22
N LEU A 190 -1.43 6.04 -23.33
CA LEU A 190 -2.16 5.86 -24.58
C LEU A 190 -1.67 6.80 -25.70
N ALA A 191 -1.33 8.04 -25.39
CA ALA A 191 -0.75 8.95 -26.36
C ALA A 191 0.64 8.50 -26.84
N GLU A 192 1.49 7.98 -25.93
CA GLU A 192 2.77 7.39 -26.28
C GLU A 192 2.59 6.21 -27.24
N LEU A 193 1.67 5.28 -26.93
CA LEU A 193 1.38 4.12 -27.78
C LEU A 193 0.87 4.53 -29.16
N ALA A 194 -0.03 5.51 -29.24
CA ALA A 194 -0.54 6.01 -30.53
C ALA A 194 0.54 6.66 -31.38
N SER A 195 1.51 7.31 -30.77
CA SER A 195 2.64 7.95 -31.51
C SER A 195 3.69 6.94 -31.96
N ALA A 196 3.76 5.78 -31.32
CA ALA A 196 4.70 4.69 -31.68
C ALA A 196 4.18 3.82 -32.83
N GLU A 197 2.87 3.86 -33.14
CA GLU A 197 2.32 3.15 -34.29
C GLU A 197 2.77 3.81 -35.60
N PRO A 198 3.30 3.03 -36.58
CA PRO A 198 3.60 3.60 -37.89
C PRO A 198 2.32 4.15 -38.50
N THR A 199 2.35 5.42 -38.92
CA THR A 199 1.25 6.03 -39.69
C THR A 199 0.87 5.08 -40.83
N PRO A 200 -0.41 4.69 -40.98
CA PRO A 200 -0.81 3.87 -42.10
C PRO A 200 -0.42 4.61 -43.36
N ILE A 201 0.50 4.02 -44.14
CA ILE A 201 0.86 4.55 -45.47
C ILE A 201 -0.46 4.63 -46.23
N ALA A 202 -0.89 5.86 -46.49
CA ALA A 202 -2.08 6.11 -47.29
C ALA A 202 -1.96 5.24 -48.56
N ALA A 203 -2.79 4.20 -48.66
CA ALA A 203 -2.84 3.37 -49.84
C ALA A 203 -3.16 4.32 -51.02
N SER A 204 -2.13 4.64 -51.78
CA SER A 204 -2.25 5.48 -52.97
C SER A 204 -3.25 4.79 -53.89
N ARG A 205 -4.43 5.39 -54.01
CA ARG A 205 -5.41 5.02 -55.03
C ARG A 205 -4.73 5.13 -56.37
N ARG A 206 -4.55 3.97 -57.03
CA ARG A 206 -4.39 3.92 -58.48
C ARG A 206 -5.74 3.55 -59.08
#